data_0a51e90ff55db35bbc12ba99fd1db217
#
_entry.id   0a51e90ff55db35bbc12ba99fd1db217
#
_cell.length_a   1.000
_cell.length_b   1.000
_cell.length_c   1.000
_cell.angle_alpha   90.00
_cell.angle_beta   90.00
_cell.angle_gamma   90.00
#
_symmetry.space_group_name_H-M   'P 1'
#
loop_
_entity.id
_entity.type
_entity.pdbx_description
1 polymer ?
#
loop_
_entity_poly.entity_id
_entity_poly.type
_entity_poly.pdbx_seq_one_letter_code
_entity_poly.pdbx_strand_id
1 'polypeptide(L)'
;MVSQDPSRTAKAAPRALTTLFALSLAGLLRGADATDIDWVTVGDPGNPADATGFGAVPYVFQIAKHEVTNEQYVEFLNSVAKSDPHGLWSESMGAPLLRDLGQGGIQENLPVFAERTGPPGAYRYDCRTGWERKPVVYVPFLSAMRFANWRHHGGGSGDTENGAYELAKGGLAPREPGARVWIPSEDEWYKAGYYQPAGKDGPDGGYWRYATRSHDQPKAVEPGSELANAAIFGHMHQFRLLAPVGSVPNASSHYGTLDQAGNAWEWNEALLFGTKRGIRGGSVSHPYEYLQSIVRSNARPEREYPSTGFRLARRGPVPGPL
;
A
#
# COMPACT_ATOMS: atom_id res chain seq x y z
N MET A 1 -76.31 45.72 41.64
CA MET A 1 -76.39 45.22 42.99
C MET A 1 -75.69 43.92 43.08
N VAL A 2 -74.63 43.89 43.86
CA VAL A 2 -74.31 42.89 44.90
C VAL A 2 -74.08 41.47 44.33
N SER A 3 -73.05 40.72 44.56
CA SER A 3 -71.91 40.79 45.54
C SER A 3 -71.05 39.53 45.30
N GLN A 4 -69.74 39.68 45.40
CA GLN A 4 -68.81 38.87 46.19
C GLN A 4 -68.73 37.34 45.96
N ASP A 5 -67.62 36.84 45.48
CA ASP A 5 -66.47 36.28 46.19
C ASP A 5 -66.72 35.21 47.29
N PRO A 6 -65.84 34.28 47.68
CA PRO A 6 -64.40 34.12 47.35
C PRO A 6 -63.90 32.66 47.20
N SER A 7 -62.69 32.59 46.76
CA SER A 7 -61.60 31.66 47.13
C SER A 7 -61.91 30.16 47.33
N ARG A 8 -61.32 29.33 46.48
CA ARG A 8 -60.73 28.05 46.85
C ARG A 8 -59.37 27.85 46.22
N THR A 9 -58.40 27.96 47.06
CA THR A 9 -57.04 27.56 46.81
C THR A 9 -56.96 26.06 46.58
N ALA A 10 -56.63 25.62 45.38
CA ALA A 10 -56.26 24.25 45.11
C ALA A 10 -54.73 24.13 45.15
N LYS A 11 -54.20 23.38 46.10
CA LYS A 11 -52.79 23.01 46.24
C LYS A 11 -52.38 22.18 45.02
N ALA A 12 -51.43 22.68 44.28
CA ALA A 12 -50.75 21.91 43.21
C ALA A 12 -49.79 20.91 43.85
N ALA A 13 -49.92 19.65 43.50
CA ALA A 13 -49.00 18.59 43.84
C ALA A 13 -47.73 18.68 42.91
N PRO A 14 -46.54 18.36 43.39
CA PRO A 14 -45.33 18.42 42.56
C PRO A 14 -45.36 17.30 41.54
N ARG A 15 -45.30 17.66 40.27
CA ARG A 15 -45.00 16.72 39.18
C ARG A 15 -43.55 16.28 39.28
N ALA A 16 -43.34 14.99 39.55
CA ALA A 16 -42.03 14.35 39.43
C ALA A 16 -41.60 14.39 37.98
N LEU A 17 -40.50 15.09 37.72
CA LEU A 17 -39.84 15.12 36.43
C LEU A 17 -39.02 13.81 36.31
N THR A 18 -39.56 12.81 35.62
CA THR A 18 -38.84 11.59 35.28
C THR A 18 -37.92 11.91 34.09
N THR A 19 -36.68 12.20 34.40
CA THR A 19 -35.63 12.37 33.38
C THR A 19 -35.30 10.99 32.78
N LEU A 20 -35.86 10.68 31.63
CA LEU A 20 -35.40 9.54 30.82
C LEU A 20 -33.97 9.86 30.32
N PHE A 21 -32.97 9.20 30.90
CA PHE A 21 -31.65 9.06 30.28
C PHE A 21 -31.82 8.16 29.07
N ALA A 22 -31.96 8.76 27.89
CA ALA A 22 -31.71 8.04 26.61
C ALA A 22 -30.21 7.79 26.52
N LEU A 23 -29.76 6.58 26.89
CA LEU A 23 -28.47 6.09 26.45
C LEU A 23 -28.52 5.98 24.92
N SER A 24 -27.98 6.96 24.22
CA SER A 24 -27.65 6.84 22.82
C SER A 24 -26.50 5.86 22.72
N LEU A 25 -26.81 4.62 22.37
CA LEU A 25 -25.83 3.64 21.87
C LEU A 25 -25.40 4.11 20.46
N ALA A 26 -24.59 5.18 20.40
CA ALA A 26 -23.85 5.52 19.23
C ALA A 26 -22.78 4.43 19.09
N GLY A 27 -23.17 3.34 18.41
CA GLY A 27 -22.19 2.37 17.90
C GLY A 27 -21.18 3.17 17.10
N LEU A 28 -19.95 3.25 17.60
CA LEU A 28 -18.81 3.68 16.80
C LEU A 28 -18.71 2.69 15.62
N LEU A 29 -19.33 3.05 14.51
CA LEU A 29 -18.82 2.68 13.22
C LEU A 29 -17.45 3.37 13.17
N ARG A 30 -16.38 2.65 13.57
CA ARG A 30 -15.04 2.99 13.13
C ARG A 30 -15.13 2.97 11.61
N GLY A 31 -15.17 4.14 10.99
CA GLY A 31 -14.78 4.27 9.59
C GLY A 31 -13.45 3.53 9.47
N ALA A 32 -13.29 2.69 8.45
CA ALA A 32 -12.00 2.10 8.16
C ALA A 32 -10.98 3.24 8.23
N ASP A 33 -9.97 3.11 9.12
CA ASP A 33 -8.90 4.11 9.19
C ASP A 33 -8.32 4.23 7.80
N ALA A 34 -8.24 5.44 7.27
CA ALA A 34 -7.73 5.70 5.91
C ALA A 34 -6.32 5.09 5.70
N THR A 35 -5.65 4.78 6.79
CA THR A 35 -4.32 4.16 6.84
C THR A 35 -4.34 2.63 6.95
N ASP A 36 -5.53 1.99 7.07
CA ASP A 36 -5.64 0.54 7.05
C ASP A 36 -5.30 -0.01 5.65
N ILE A 37 -4.73 -1.21 5.65
CA ILE A 37 -4.35 -1.91 4.41
C ILE A 37 -5.49 -2.83 3.99
N ASP A 38 -6.01 -2.62 2.78
CA ASP A 38 -6.96 -3.54 2.15
C ASP A 38 -6.22 -4.81 1.73
N TRP A 39 -6.69 -5.96 2.20
CA TRP A 39 -6.08 -7.25 1.93
C TRP A 39 -6.94 -8.10 1.00
N VAL A 40 -6.31 -8.75 0.03
CA VAL A 40 -6.93 -9.78 -0.80
C VAL A 40 -6.30 -11.15 -0.49
N THR A 41 -7.11 -12.20 -0.53
CA THR A 41 -6.64 -13.57 -0.28
C THR A 41 -6.18 -14.22 -1.58
N VAL A 42 -4.94 -14.69 -1.59
CA VAL A 42 -4.37 -15.48 -2.69
C VAL A 42 -4.45 -16.94 -2.32
N GLY A 43 -5.39 -17.62 -2.95
CA GLY A 43 -5.72 -19.04 -2.73
C GLY A 43 -4.90 -19.99 -3.60
N ASP A 44 -5.48 -21.19 -3.82
CA ASP A 44 -4.91 -22.26 -4.65
C ASP A 44 -3.45 -22.63 -4.28
N PRO A 45 -3.23 -23.12 -3.02
CA PRO A 45 -1.90 -23.50 -2.55
C PRO A 45 -1.35 -24.67 -3.35
N GLY A 46 -0.05 -24.63 -3.67
CA GLY A 46 0.61 -25.68 -4.45
C GLY A 46 0.41 -25.57 -5.96
N ASN A 47 -0.05 -24.43 -6.47
CA ASN A 47 -0.10 -24.16 -7.90
C ASN A 47 1.27 -24.34 -8.56
N PRO A 48 1.36 -24.80 -9.82
CA PRO A 48 2.63 -24.92 -10.54
C PRO A 48 3.22 -23.52 -10.81
N ALA A 49 4.53 -23.49 -11.01
CA ALA A 49 5.19 -22.30 -11.52
C ALA A 49 4.79 -22.01 -12.98
N ASP A 50 4.90 -20.74 -13.38
CA ASP A 50 4.84 -20.34 -14.79
C ASP A 50 6.04 -20.89 -15.60
N ALA A 51 5.95 -20.82 -16.90
CA ALA A 51 7.07 -21.12 -17.80
C ALA A 51 8.33 -20.23 -17.52
N THR A 52 8.14 -19.09 -16.89
CA THR A 52 9.22 -18.22 -16.38
C THR A 52 9.92 -18.77 -15.13
N GLY A 53 9.38 -19.83 -14.51
CA GLY A 53 9.86 -20.43 -13.26
C GLY A 53 9.36 -19.77 -11.98
N PHE A 54 8.45 -18.77 -12.07
CA PHE A 54 7.92 -18.02 -10.92
C PHE A 54 6.46 -18.34 -10.62
N GLY A 55 6.02 -17.95 -9.43
CA GLY A 55 4.63 -17.93 -9.01
C GLY A 55 4.14 -19.19 -8.29
N ALA A 56 4.97 -20.20 -8.08
CA ALA A 56 4.60 -21.37 -7.27
C ALA A 56 4.62 -21.01 -5.78
N VAL A 57 3.46 -21.08 -5.11
CA VAL A 57 3.33 -20.80 -3.67
C VAL A 57 2.58 -21.94 -2.98
N PRO A 58 3.19 -22.64 -2.01
CA PRO A 58 2.61 -23.84 -1.41
C PRO A 58 1.58 -23.55 -0.30
N TYR A 59 1.22 -22.32 -0.04
CA TYR A 59 0.32 -21.89 1.03
C TYR A 59 -0.63 -20.78 0.59
N VAL A 60 -1.72 -20.63 1.34
CA VAL A 60 -2.63 -19.47 1.23
C VAL A 60 -2.00 -18.28 1.97
N PHE A 61 -2.02 -17.11 1.34
CA PHE A 61 -1.56 -15.86 1.95
C PHE A 61 -2.51 -14.71 1.60
N GLN A 62 -2.30 -13.58 2.22
CA GLN A 62 -2.95 -12.34 1.83
C GLN A 62 -1.90 -11.34 1.36
N ILE A 63 -2.28 -10.54 0.38
CA ILE A 63 -1.44 -9.47 -0.13
C ILE A 63 -2.24 -8.17 -0.12
N ALA A 64 -1.57 -7.04 0.06
CA ALA A 64 -2.20 -5.74 -0.04
C ALA A 64 -2.80 -5.56 -1.44
N LYS A 65 -4.06 -5.12 -1.50
CA LYS A 65 -4.76 -4.87 -2.76
C LYS A 65 -4.03 -3.84 -3.62
N HIS A 66 -3.40 -2.86 -2.96
CA HIS A 66 -2.69 -1.74 -3.56
C HIS A 66 -1.25 -1.65 -3.05
N GLU A 67 -0.45 -0.79 -3.66
CA GLU A 67 0.83 -0.33 -3.10
C GLU A 67 0.58 0.43 -1.77
N VAL A 68 1.60 0.49 -0.91
CA VAL A 68 1.57 1.36 0.28
C VAL A 68 1.47 2.81 -0.17
N THR A 69 0.52 3.55 0.43
CA THR A 69 0.25 4.94 0.08
C THR A 69 1.13 5.92 0.86
N ASN A 70 1.19 7.16 0.38
CA ASN A 70 1.92 8.23 1.07
C ASN A 70 1.35 8.49 2.47
N GLU A 71 0.03 8.50 2.65
CA GLU A 71 -0.57 8.72 3.98
C GLU A 71 -0.22 7.59 4.96
N GLN A 72 -0.20 6.32 4.50
CA GLN A 72 0.22 5.18 5.33
C GLN A 72 1.69 5.28 5.73
N TYR A 73 2.53 5.74 4.82
CA TYR A 73 3.95 5.92 5.11
C TYR A 73 4.21 7.14 6.02
N VAL A 74 3.45 8.22 5.86
CA VAL A 74 3.49 9.40 6.76
C VAL A 74 3.02 9.05 8.18
N GLU A 75 2.01 8.19 8.33
CA GLU A 75 1.62 7.64 9.64
C GLU A 75 2.80 6.90 10.30
N PHE A 76 3.49 6.04 9.54
CA PHE A 76 4.69 5.34 10.00
C PHE A 76 5.78 6.33 10.43
N LEU A 77 6.11 7.32 9.61
CA LEU A 77 7.11 8.34 9.95
C LEU A 77 6.76 9.07 11.25
N ASN A 78 5.52 9.52 11.41
CA ASN A 78 5.05 10.20 12.64
C ASN A 78 5.10 9.30 13.87
N SER A 79 4.96 7.99 13.69
CA SER A 79 4.98 7.01 14.77
C SER A 79 6.40 6.74 15.27
N VAL A 80 7.40 6.66 14.38
CA VAL A 80 8.74 6.14 14.74
C VAL A 80 9.91 7.05 14.39
N ALA A 81 9.72 8.09 13.57
CA ALA A 81 10.81 8.89 13.02
C ALA A 81 10.89 10.31 13.60
N LYS A 82 10.54 10.53 14.85
CA LYS A 82 10.66 11.85 15.50
C LYS A 82 12.10 12.41 15.51
N SER A 83 13.10 11.56 15.58
CA SER A 83 14.52 11.89 15.42
C SER A 83 15.12 11.33 14.15
N ASP A 84 14.42 10.40 13.49
CA ASP A 84 14.77 9.72 12.25
C ASP A 84 16.22 9.19 12.17
N PRO A 85 16.67 8.35 13.11
CA PRO A 85 18.04 7.87 13.15
C PRO A 85 18.37 6.93 11.97
N HIS A 86 17.37 6.44 11.28
CA HIS A 86 17.51 5.48 10.16
C HIS A 86 17.30 6.10 8.78
N GLY A 87 17.04 7.43 8.69
CA GLY A 87 16.79 8.11 7.44
C GLY A 87 15.56 7.55 6.70
N LEU A 88 14.46 7.34 7.42
CA LEU A 88 13.20 6.85 6.84
C LEU A 88 12.56 7.88 5.92
N TRP A 89 12.76 9.15 6.22
CA TRP A 89 12.40 10.26 5.36
C TRP A 89 13.64 10.75 4.60
N SER A 90 13.52 10.96 3.31
CA SER A 90 14.56 11.56 2.49
C SER A 90 14.13 12.94 1.95
N GLU A 91 15.08 13.79 1.63
CA GLU A 91 14.80 15.09 1.00
C GLU A 91 14.08 14.93 -0.34
N SER A 92 14.32 13.82 -1.04
CA SER A 92 13.60 13.49 -2.28
C SER A 92 12.08 13.33 -2.09
N MET A 93 11.62 13.03 -0.87
CA MET A 93 10.20 12.97 -0.52
C MET A 93 9.58 14.35 -0.32
N GLY A 94 10.37 15.34 0.13
CA GLY A 94 9.92 16.66 0.59
C GLY A 94 10.24 17.84 -0.32
N ALA A 95 11.20 17.73 -1.21
CA ALA A 95 11.60 18.82 -2.09
C ALA A 95 11.62 18.40 -3.56
N PRO A 96 11.23 19.29 -4.47
CA PRO A 96 11.52 19.07 -5.88
C PRO A 96 13.05 19.09 -6.02
N LEU A 97 13.66 17.92 -6.18
CA LEU A 97 15.06 17.87 -6.58
C LEU A 97 15.15 18.41 -8.00
N LEU A 98 15.61 19.65 -8.10
CA LEU A 98 16.10 20.21 -9.35
C LEU A 98 17.38 19.45 -9.69
N ARG A 99 17.26 18.32 -10.36
CA ARG A 99 18.41 17.59 -10.85
C ARG A 99 18.87 18.28 -12.11
N ASP A 100 20.01 18.97 -12.03
CA ASP A 100 20.74 19.39 -13.21
C ASP A 100 21.23 18.13 -13.95
N LEU A 101 20.62 17.84 -15.09
CA LEU A 101 20.98 16.70 -15.94
C LEU A 101 22.20 17.00 -16.81
N GLY A 102 22.96 18.04 -16.51
CA GLY A 102 24.25 18.34 -17.17
C GLY A 102 24.15 18.87 -18.61
N GLN A 103 22.97 19.16 -19.11
CA GLN A 103 22.71 19.76 -20.43
C GLN A 103 21.63 20.84 -20.40
N GLY A 104 21.49 21.54 -19.28
CA GLY A 104 20.48 22.61 -19.13
C GLY A 104 19.04 22.12 -18.97
N GLY A 105 18.83 20.82 -18.74
CA GLY A 105 17.53 20.23 -18.47
C GLY A 105 17.25 20.18 -16.96
N ILE A 106 16.31 21.00 -16.48
CA ILE A 106 15.80 20.94 -15.11
C ILE A 106 14.73 19.87 -15.06
N GLN A 107 14.91 18.82 -14.26
CA GLN A 107 13.90 17.80 -14.04
C GLN A 107 12.93 18.30 -12.94
N GLU A 108 11.93 19.10 -13.33
CA GLU A 108 10.93 19.69 -12.42
C GLU A 108 9.83 18.70 -11.96
N ASN A 109 9.89 17.43 -12.34
CA ASN A 109 8.75 16.51 -12.28
C ASN A 109 8.89 15.38 -11.25
N LEU A 110 9.71 15.57 -10.22
CA LEU A 110 9.85 14.56 -9.18
C LEU A 110 8.67 14.61 -8.19
N PRO A 111 8.18 13.45 -7.73
CA PRO A 111 7.10 13.41 -6.75
C PRO A 111 7.57 14.03 -5.43
N VAL A 112 6.80 14.97 -4.92
CA VAL A 112 6.95 15.58 -3.60
C VAL A 112 5.69 15.23 -2.83
N PHE A 113 5.79 14.42 -1.80
CA PHE A 113 4.59 13.89 -1.13
C PHE A 113 4.57 14.02 0.39
N ALA A 114 5.73 14.17 1.05
CA ALA A 114 5.80 14.30 2.50
C ALA A 114 6.73 15.44 2.90
N GLU A 115 6.18 16.42 3.59
CA GLU A 115 6.94 17.52 4.19
C GLU A 115 7.37 17.13 5.60
N ARG A 116 8.62 17.45 5.97
CA ARG A 116 9.14 17.30 7.32
C ARG A 116 9.31 18.67 7.96
N THR A 117 8.74 18.85 9.14
CA THR A 117 8.85 20.08 9.94
C THR A 117 9.39 19.81 11.36
N GLY A 118 9.79 20.84 12.07
CA GLY A 118 10.31 20.73 13.43
C GLY A 118 11.80 20.40 13.53
N PRO A 119 12.38 20.46 14.74
CA PRO A 119 13.79 20.10 14.99
C PRO A 119 13.96 18.59 15.19
N PRO A 120 15.20 18.06 15.09
CA PRO A 120 15.50 16.67 15.45
C PRO A 120 14.98 16.30 16.86
N GLY A 121 14.30 15.16 16.95
CA GLY A 121 13.60 14.70 18.16
C GLY A 121 12.15 15.14 18.27
N ALA A 122 11.71 16.10 17.45
CA ALA A 122 10.33 16.57 17.38
C ALA A 122 9.84 16.73 15.92
N TYR A 123 10.41 15.96 15.00
CA TYR A 123 9.95 15.94 13.61
C TYR A 123 8.47 15.58 13.51
N ARG A 124 7.79 16.25 12.60
CA ARG A 124 6.44 15.97 12.14
C ARG A 124 6.45 15.84 10.62
N TYR A 125 5.60 14.96 10.13
CA TYR A 125 5.50 14.67 8.72
C TYR A 125 4.06 14.83 8.28
N ASP A 126 3.87 15.62 7.23
CA ASP A 126 2.54 15.88 6.67
C ASP A 126 2.51 15.45 5.20
N CYS A 127 1.47 14.74 4.82
CA CYS A 127 1.28 14.36 3.44
C CYS A 127 0.81 15.58 2.63
N ARG A 128 1.38 15.77 1.46
CA ARG A 128 0.96 16.85 0.56
C ARG A 128 -0.45 16.57 0.04
N THR A 129 -1.30 17.61 0.08
CA THR A 129 -2.68 17.55 -0.41
C THR A 129 -2.75 17.03 -1.85
N GLY A 130 -3.58 16.00 -2.06
CA GLY A 130 -3.77 15.32 -3.35
C GLY A 130 -2.72 14.23 -3.63
N TRP A 131 -1.81 13.94 -2.68
CA TRP A 131 -0.83 12.87 -2.78
C TRP A 131 -1.09 11.73 -1.80
N GLU A 132 -2.03 11.87 -0.90
CA GLU A 132 -2.32 10.94 0.20
C GLU A 132 -2.46 9.51 -0.31
N ARG A 133 -3.27 9.33 -1.33
CA ARG A 133 -3.60 8.01 -1.90
C ARG A 133 -2.70 7.56 -3.04
N LYS A 134 -1.66 8.30 -3.40
CA LYS A 134 -0.67 7.83 -4.39
C LYS A 134 0.33 6.89 -3.73
N PRO A 135 0.96 5.95 -4.50
CA PRO A 135 1.97 5.07 -3.93
C PRO A 135 3.14 5.86 -3.36
N VAL A 136 3.66 5.43 -2.22
CA VAL A 136 4.91 5.95 -1.69
C VAL A 136 6.07 5.49 -2.57
N VAL A 137 6.94 6.40 -2.93
CA VAL A 137 8.17 6.15 -3.69
C VAL A 137 9.37 6.78 -2.98
N TYR A 138 10.58 6.66 -3.52
CA TYR A 138 11.81 7.03 -2.82
C TYR A 138 12.04 6.26 -1.50
N VAL A 139 11.47 5.08 -1.39
CA VAL A 139 11.64 4.20 -0.24
C VAL A 139 12.69 3.14 -0.57
N PRO A 140 13.88 3.17 0.06
CA PRO A 140 14.84 2.08 0.00
C PRO A 140 14.22 0.77 0.51
N PHE A 141 14.70 -0.38 0.03
CA PHE A 141 14.21 -1.67 0.51
C PHE A 141 14.37 -1.82 2.04
N LEU A 142 15.46 -1.31 2.62
CA LEU A 142 15.68 -1.25 4.07
C LEU A 142 14.56 -0.50 4.82
N SER A 143 14.09 0.62 4.26
CA SER A 143 12.98 1.38 4.86
C SER A 143 11.64 0.67 4.68
N ALA A 144 11.44 -0.04 3.58
CA ALA A 144 10.27 -0.91 3.39
C ALA A 144 10.28 -2.10 4.37
N MET A 145 11.45 -2.70 4.68
CA MET A 145 11.59 -3.73 5.72
C MET A 145 11.21 -3.18 7.11
N ARG A 146 11.62 -1.94 7.44
CA ARG A 146 11.25 -1.27 8.69
C ARG A 146 9.75 -1.01 8.78
N PHE A 147 9.15 -0.58 7.69
CA PHE A 147 7.69 -0.44 7.61
C PHE A 147 6.99 -1.79 7.82
N ALA A 148 7.48 -2.88 7.22
CA ALA A 148 6.94 -4.23 7.42
C ALA A 148 7.11 -4.70 8.88
N ASN A 149 8.25 -4.43 9.53
CA ASN A 149 8.48 -4.71 10.95
C ASN A 149 7.48 -3.93 11.82
N TRP A 150 7.33 -2.64 11.57
CA TRP A 150 6.35 -1.81 12.28
C TRP A 150 4.92 -2.36 12.15
N ARG A 151 4.49 -2.75 10.94
CA ARG A 151 3.18 -3.40 10.71
C ARG A 151 3.12 -4.80 11.33
N HIS A 152 4.22 -5.54 11.40
CA HIS A 152 4.32 -6.82 12.10
C HIS A 152 3.96 -6.69 13.58
N HIS A 153 4.34 -5.60 14.22
CA HIS A 153 4.04 -5.29 15.63
C HIS A 153 2.67 -4.61 15.82
N GLY A 154 1.92 -4.34 14.77
CA GLY A 154 0.59 -3.72 14.83
C GLY A 154 0.60 -2.21 14.78
N GLY A 155 1.70 -1.59 14.35
CA GLY A 155 1.81 -0.13 14.24
C GLY A 155 2.22 0.56 15.55
N GLY A 156 1.88 1.85 15.69
CA GLY A 156 2.21 2.65 16.87
C GLY A 156 3.71 2.83 17.07
N SER A 157 4.20 2.65 18.29
CA SER A 157 5.64 2.72 18.65
C SER A 157 6.37 1.39 18.47
N GLY A 158 5.87 0.51 17.59
CA GLY A 158 6.43 -0.83 17.35
C GLY A 158 7.88 -0.80 16.91
N ASP A 159 8.62 -1.88 17.22
CA ASP A 159 10.01 -2.05 16.81
C ASP A 159 10.14 -2.06 15.28
N THR A 160 11.08 -1.30 14.75
CA THR A 160 11.39 -1.26 13.32
C THR A 160 12.57 -2.13 12.92
N GLU A 161 13.42 -2.50 13.89
CA GLU A 161 14.69 -3.20 13.62
C GLU A 161 14.55 -4.73 13.69
N ASN A 162 13.52 -5.22 14.39
CA ASN A 162 13.23 -6.65 14.54
C ASN A 162 11.76 -6.92 14.27
N GLY A 163 11.41 -8.14 13.78
CA GLY A 163 10.05 -8.55 13.52
C GLY A 163 9.94 -9.50 12.33
N ALA A 164 9.46 -9.03 11.20
CA ALA A 164 9.50 -9.79 9.95
C ALA A 164 10.93 -9.94 9.42
N TYR A 165 11.80 -9.01 9.77
CA TYR A 165 13.21 -8.97 9.38
C TYR A 165 14.07 -8.54 10.57
N GLU A 166 15.27 -9.12 10.70
CA GLU A 166 16.30 -8.68 11.62
C GLU A 166 17.26 -7.72 10.89
N LEU A 167 17.06 -6.42 11.08
CA LEU A 167 17.76 -5.39 10.29
C LEU A 167 19.28 -5.30 10.61
N ALA A 168 19.73 -5.84 11.74
CA ALA A 168 21.16 -6.00 12.02
C ALA A 168 21.88 -6.85 10.97
N LYS A 169 21.15 -7.73 10.27
CA LYS A 169 21.65 -8.53 9.12
C LYS A 169 21.70 -7.72 7.81
N GLY A 170 21.26 -6.45 7.82
CA GLY A 170 21.26 -5.56 6.67
C GLY A 170 20.14 -5.80 5.67
N GLY A 171 20.16 -5.05 4.55
CA GLY A 171 19.12 -5.08 3.49
C GLY A 171 19.02 -6.39 2.71
N LEU A 172 19.88 -7.35 2.99
CA LEU A 172 19.85 -8.70 2.39
C LEU A 172 19.28 -9.74 3.36
N ALA A 173 18.86 -9.34 4.58
CA ALA A 173 18.26 -10.23 5.55
C ALA A 173 17.08 -11.00 4.95
N PRO A 174 16.98 -12.32 5.18
CA PRO A 174 15.81 -13.10 4.82
C PRO A 174 14.64 -12.74 5.75
N ARG A 175 13.42 -13.06 5.30
CA ARG A 175 12.24 -13.01 6.15
C ARG A 175 12.34 -14.04 7.29
N GLU A 176 12.01 -13.63 8.50
CA GLU A 176 11.98 -14.49 9.66
C GLU A 176 10.76 -15.45 9.63
N PRO A 177 10.91 -16.71 10.06
CA PRO A 177 9.82 -17.72 9.99
C PRO A 177 8.54 -17.31 10.75
N GLY A 178 8.66 -16.44 11.76
CA GLY A 178 7.56 -15.91 12.57
C GLY A 178 6.86 -14.69 11.99
N ALA A 179 7.27 -14.22 10.82
CA ALA A 179 6.71 -13.01 10.20
C ALA A 179 5.19 -13.06 10.08
N ARG A 180 4.51 -11.97 10.47
CA ARG A 180 3.06 -11.79 10.33
C ARG A 180 2.70 -10.89 9.15
N VAL A 181 3.53 -9.86 8.91
CA VAL A 181 3.43 -8.93 7.78
C VAL A 181 4.83 -8.75 7.21
N TRP A 182 4.96 -8.79 5.88
CA TRP A 182 6.26 -8.76 5.20
C TRP A 182 6.16 -8.15 3.79
N ILE A 183 7.29 -7.88 3.14
CA ILE A 183 7.37 -7.59 1.71
C ILE A 183 7.17 -8.90 0.95
N PRO A 184 6.29 -9.00 -0.05
CA PRO A 184 6.07 -10.28 -0.73
C PRO A 184 7.35 -10.85 -1.32
N SER A 185 7.48 -12.19 -1.28
CA SER A 185 8.47 -12.86 -2.12
C SER A 185 8.14 -12.60 -3.60
N GLU A 186 9.09 -12.86 -4.49
CA GLU A 186 8.83 -12.72 -5.91
C GLU A 186 7.71 -13.64 -6.39
N ASP A 187 7.64 -14.88 -5.86
CA ASP A 187 6.59 -15.83 -6.21
C ASP A 187 5.22 -15.42 -5.66
N GLU A 188 5.16 -14.90 -4.43
CA GLU A 188 3.92 -14.37 -3.86
C GLU A 188 3.39 -13.19 -4.69
N TRP A 189 4.27 -12.23 -5.02
CA TRP A 189 3.92 -11.06 -5.84
C TRP A 189 3.47 -11.47 -7.25
N TYR A 190 4.21 -12.40 -7.87
CA TYR A 190 3.94 -12.93 -9.21
C TYR A 190 2.60 -13.67 -9.28
N LYS A 191 2.37 -14.57 -8.33
CA LYS A 191 1.11 -15.32 -8.24
C LYS A 191 -0.08 -14.37 -8.08
N ALA A 192 0.02 -13.40 -7.19
CA ALA A 192 -1.06 -12.45 -6.93
C ALA A 192 -1.44 -11.62 -8.17
N GLY A 193 -0.46 -11.23 -8.99
CA GLY A 193 -0.68 -10.42 -10.18
C GLY A 193 -1.12 -11.21 -11.41
N TYR A 194 -0.53 -12.37 -11.63
CA TYR A 194 -0.66 -13.03 -12.93
C TYR A 194 -1.39 -14.38 -12.91
N TYR A 195 -1.45 -15.08 -11.77
CA TYR A 195 -2.03 -16.42 -11.72
C TYR A 195 -3.55 -16.42 -11.65
N GLN A 196 -4.16 -17.36 -12.35
CA GLN A 196 -5.59 -17.70 -12.30
C GLN A 196 -5.74 -19.21 -12.26
N PRO A 197 -6.46 -19.78 -11.24
CA PRO A 197 -6.77 -21.20 -11.19
C PRO A 197 -7.62 -21.66 -12.37
N ALA A 198 -7.47 -22.91 -12.78
CA ALA A 198 -8.31 -23.52 -13.80
C ALA A 198 -9.79 -23.54 -13.39
N GLY A 199 -10.70 -23.40 -14.38
CA GLY A 199 -12.14 -23.50 -14.16
C GLY A 199 -12.83 -22.31 -13.51
N LYS A 200 -12.12 -21.18 -13.33
CA LYS A 200 -12.70 -19.91 -12.88
C LYS A 200 -12.43 -18.80 -13.88
N ASP A 201 -13.44 -18.47 -14.67
CA ASP A 201 -13.52 -17.32 -15.58
C ASP A 201 -12.43 -17.21 -16.68
N GLY A 202 -11.66 -18.28 -16.91
CA GLY A 202 -10.67 -18.36 -17.97
C GLY A 202 -10.57 -19.78 -18.51
N PRO A 203 -10.18 -19.97 -19.77
CA PRO A 203 -10.34 -21.25 -20.46
C PRO A 203 -9.55 -22.39 -19.82
N ASP A 204 -8.33 -22.18 -19.29
CA ASP A 204 -7.45 -23.30 -18.92
C ASP A 204 -6.69 -23.14 -17.60
N GLY A 205 -6.85 -22.02 -16.89
CA GLY A 205 -5.97 -21.69 -15.75
C GLY A 205 -4.55 -21.35 -16.19
N GLY A 206 -3.73 -20.84 -15.30
CA GLY A 206 -2.34 -20.53 -15.59
C GLY A 206 -2.02 -19.05 -15.35
N TYR A 207 -1.10 -18.52 -16.15
CA TYR A 207 -0.55 -17.18 -15.92
C TYR A 207 -0.82 -16.23 -17.08
N TRP A 208 -1.36 -15.05 -16.75
CA TRP A 208 -1.57 -13.98 -17.70
C TRP A 208 -0.25 -13.27 -18.03
N ARG A 209 -0.15 -12.73 -19.23
CA ARG A 209 0.99 -11.88 -19.62
C ARG A 209 1.02 -10.56 -18.84
N TYR A 210 -0.16 -10.02 -18.51
CA TYR A 210 -0.32 -8.76 -17.77
C TYR A 210 -1.21 -8.97 -16.54
N ALA A 211 -0.94 -8.21 -15.48
CA ALA A 211 -1.70 -8.29 -14.23
C ALA A 211 -3.15 -7.77 -14.35
N THR A 212 -3.56 -7.34 -15.53
CA THR A 212 -4.92 -6.95 -15.90
C THR A 212 -5.77 -8.13 -16.41
N ARG A 213 -5.37 -9.37 -16.15
CA ARG A 213 -6.01 -10.61 -16.67
C ARG A 213 -6.09 -10.63 -18.19
N SER A 214 -5.01 -10.30 -18.86
CA SER A 214 -4.97 -10.26 -20.32
C SER A 214 -3.63 -10.75 -20.88
N HIS A 215 -3.65 -11.36 -22.05
CA HIS A 215 -2.48 -11.60 -22.87
C HIS A 215 -2.24 -10.45 -23.87
N ASP A 216 -3.24 -9.60 -24.06
CA ASP A 216 -3.15 -8.42 -24.92
C ASP A 216 -2.53 -7.25 -24.14
N GLN A 217 -1.85 -6.38 -24.88
CA GLN A 217 -1.27 -5.16 -24.34
C GLN A 217 -2.34 -4.29 -23.66
N PRO A 218 -2.14 -3.86 -22.39
CA PRO A 218 -3.05 -2.94 -21.76
C PRO A 218 -3.01 -1.56 -22.42
N LYS A 219 -4.12 -0.84 -22.35
CA LYS A 219 -4.18 0.55 -22.80
C LYS A 219 -3.58 1.47 -21.72
N ALA A 220 -2.75 2.41 -22.13
CA ALA A 220 -2.35 3.51 -21.27
C ALA A 220 -3.55 4.43 -21.04
N VAL A 221 -3.83 4.75 -19.78
CA VAL A 221 -5.00 5.56 -19.40
C VAL A 221 -4.66 6.55 -18.29
N GLU A 222 -5.52 7.55 -18.16
CA GLU A 222 -5.53 8.46 -17.01
C GLU A 222 -6.32 7.85 -15.83
N PRO A 223 -6.09 8.33 -14.59
CA PRO A 223 -6.84 7.93 -13.40
C PRO A 223 -8.35 8.07 -13.60
N GLY A 224 -9.12 7.08 -13.11
CA GLY A 224 -10.58 7.04 -13.24
C GLY A 224 -11.09 6.28 -14.46
N SER A 225 -10.21 5.66 -15.24
CA SER A 225 -10.61 4.81 -16.36
C SER A 225 -11.33 3.53 -15.89
N GLU A 226 -12.45 3.21 -16.54
CA GLU A 226 -13.25 2.00 -16.29
C GLU A 226 -12.86 0.80 -17.19
N LEU A 227 -11.80 0.91 -17.97
CA LEU A 227 -11.35 -0.17 -18.84
C LEU A 227 -10.72 -1.32 -18.05
N ALA A 228 -11.10 -2.55 -18.35
CA ALA A 228 -10.61 -3.75 -17.68
C ALA A 228 -9.16 -4.10 -18.05
N ASN A 229 -8.74 -3.87 -19.30
CA ASN A 229 -7.35 -4.07 -19.74
C ASN A 229 -6.67 -2.72 -19.94
N ALA A 230 -6.35 -2.06 -18.84
CA ALA A 230 -5.74 -0.75 -18.83
C ALA A 230 -4.78 -0.58 -17.65
N ALA A 231 -3.84 0.36 -17.74
CA ALA A 231 -2.88 0.66 -16.69
C ALA A 231 -2.34 2.09 -16.81
N ILE A 232 -1.74 2.59 -15.72
CA ILE A 232 -1.06 3.89 -15.70
C ILE A 232 0.40 3.67 -16.05
N PHE A 233 0.78 3.98 -17.29
CA PHE A 233 2.14 3.80 -17.81
C PHE A 233 2.42 4.69 -19.03
N GLY A 234 3.64 4.67 -19.54
CA GLY A 234 4.01 5.33 -20.80
C GLY A 234 4.35 6.81 -20.70
N HIS A 235 4.34 7.39 -19.51
CA HIS A 235 4.64 8.79 -19.26
C HIS A 235 6.14 8.98 -18.99
N MET A 236 6.96 8.82 -20.01
CA MET A 236 8.43 8.91 -19.92
C MET A 236 8.91 10.09 -19.09
N HIS A 237 9.66 9.79 -18.01
CA HIS A 237 10.22 10.77 -17.07
C HIS A 237 9.22 11.69 -16.34
N GLN A 238 7.93 11.38 -16.38
CA GLN A 238 6.88 12.19 -15.73
C GLN A 238 6.37 11.52 -14.44
N PHE A 239 7.25 11.29 -13.46
CA PHE A 239 6.93 10.62 -12.18
C PHE A 239 5.83 11.31 -11.36
N ARG A 240 5.57 12.61 -11.59
CA ARG A 240 4.43 13.33 -10.98
C ARG A 240 3.07 12.75 -11.37
N LEU A 241 3.02 11.98 -12.46
CA LEU A 241 1.80 11.36 -12.96
C LEU A 241 1.48 10.02 -12.28
N LEU A 242 2.19 9.67 -11.19
CA LEU A 242 1.73 8.61 -10.28
C LEU A 242 0.25 8.85 -9.95
N ALA A 243 -0.55 7.81 -10.15
CA ALA A 243 -1.99 7.86 -9.90
C ALA A 243 -2.33 7.48 -8.46
N PRO A 244 -3.46 7.95 -7.92
CA PRO A 244 -4.01 7.36 -6.70
C PRO A 244 -4.17 5.84 -6.87
N VAL A 245 -3.80 5.07 -5.86
CA VAL A 245 -3.91 3.61 -5.90
C VAL A 245 -5.35 3.18 -6.19
N GLY A 246 -5.53 2.16 -7.03
CA GLY A 246 -6.84 1.66 -7.40
C GLY A 246 -7.62 2.56 -8.36
N SER A 247 -6.97 3.53 -9.01
CA SER A 247 -7.66 4.48 -9.90
C SER A 247 -8.11 3.88 -11.24
N VAL A 248 -7.76 2.61 -11.53
CA VAL A 248 -8.28 1.82 -12.67
C VAL A 248 -8.97 0.56 -12.13
N PRO A 249 -10.16 0.68 -11.52
CA PRO A 249 -10.74 -0.36 -10.65
C PRO A 249 -11.08 -1.67 -11.37
N ASN A 250 -11.35 -1.64 -12.67
CA ASN A 250 -11.70 -2.82 -13.46
C ASN A 250 -10.48 -3.58 -13.97
N ALA A 251 -9.27 -3.04 -13.84
CA ALA A 251 -8.01 -3.64 -14.29
C ALA A 251 -7.34 -4.49 -13.19
N SER A 252 -8.11 -5.20 -12.40
CA SER A 252 -7.61 -6.03 -11.30
C SER A 252 -7.06 -7.37 -11.79
N SER A 253 -6.14 -7.97 -11.02
CA SER A 253 -5.76 -9.37 -11.16
C SER A 253 -6.94 -10.31 -10.84
N HIS A 254 -6.75 -11.62 -11.03
CA HIS A 254 -7.75 -12.62 -10.63
C HIS A 254 -8.07 -12.54 -9.12
N TYR A 255 -7.07 -12.30 -8.29
CA TYR A 255 -7.25 -12.18 -6.84
C TYR A 255 -7.71 -10.81 -6.38
N GLY A 256 -7.88 -9.85 -7.30
CA GLY A 256 -8.37 -8.51 -6.99
C GLY A 256 -7.29 -7.52 -6.61
N THR A 257 -6.01 -7.83 -6.80
CA THR A 257 -4.94 -6.81 -6.68
C THR A 257 -5.06 -5.80 -7.80
N LEU A 258 -4.69 -4.56 -7.52
CA LEU A 258 -4.65 -3.46 -8.47
C LEU A 258 -3.23 -2.90 -8.58
N ASP A 259 -2.96 -2.20 -9.65
CA ASP A 259 -1.73 -1.46 -9.93
C ASP A 259 -0.44 -2.31 -10.06
N GLN A 260 -0.52 -3.67 -10.06
CA GLN A 260 0.62 -4.53 -10.36
C GLN A 260 1.07 -4.47 -11.84
N ALA A 261 0.40 -3.66 -12.65
CA ALA A 261 0.80 -3.29 -14.00
C ALA A 261 0.90 -1.77 -14.10
N GLY A 262 2.10 -1.22 -13.97
CA GLY A 262 2.34 0.24 -14.04
C GLY A 262 2.31 0.93 -12.68
N ASN A 263 1.93 2.19 -12.64
CA ASN A 263 1.97 3.10 -11.51
C ASN A 263 3.38 3.19 -10.89
N ALA A 264 3.72 2.32 -9.91
CA ALA A 264 5.07 2.25 -9.36
C ALA A 264 5.68 0.84 -9.49
N TRP A 265 6.99 0.76 -9.75
CA TRP A 265 7.74 -0.47 -9.51
C TRP A 265 7.60 -0.90 -8.06
N GLU A 266 7.53 -2.20 -7.82
CA GLU A 266 7.37 -2.73 -6.47
C GLU A 266 8.50 -3.65 -6.06
N TRP A 267 9.07 -3.36 -4.89
CA TRP A 267 10.03 -4.23 -4.25
C TRP A 267 9.46 -5.61 -3.95
N ASN A 268 10.30 -6.64 -4.11
CA ASN A 268 10.06 -7.98 -3.60
C ASN A 268 11.34 -8.56 -2.96
N GLU A 269 11.19 -9.66 -2.21
CA GLU A 269 12.28 -10.26 -1.44
C GLU A 269 13.36 -10.96 -2.28
N ALA A 270 13.19 -11.09 -3.60
CA ALA A 270 14.18 -11.79 -4.43
C ALA A 270 15.57 -11.16 -4.29
N LEU A 271 16.55 -12.02 -4.09
CA LEU A 271 17.95 -11.64 -4.05
C LEU A 271 18.61 -11.94 -5.40
N LEU A 272 19.03 -10.90 -6.11
CA LEU A 272 19.68 -10.99 -7.39
C LEU A 272 21.15 -10.58 -7.30
N PHE A 273 21.98 -11.32 -8.01
CA PHE A 273 23.44 -11.06 -8.06
C PHE A 273 24.09 -10.91 -6.68
N GLY A 274 23.51 -11.53 -5.65
CA GLY A 274 23.98 -11.50 -4.26
C GLY A 274 23.89 -10.16 -3.54
N THR A 275 23.48 -9.07 -4.20
CA THR A 275 23.53 -7.71 -3.63
C THR A 275 22.34 -6.83 -3.96
N LYS A 276 21.38 -7.31 -4.75
CA LYS A 276 20.24 -6.50 -5.21
C LYS A 276 18.92 -7.17 -4.87
N ARG A 277 17.89 -6.38 -4.63
CA ARG A 277 16.52 -6.84 -4.46
C ARG A 277 15.74 -6.74 -5.76
N GLY A 278 14.78 -7.66 -5.94
CA GLY A 278 13.89 -7.68 -7.09
C GLY A 278 12.90 -6.53 -7.08
N ILE A 279 12.58 -6.03 -8.26
CA ILE A 279 11.44 -5.13 -8.50
C ILE A 279 10.64 -5.63 -9.71
N ARG A 280 9.31 -5.47 -9.66
CA ARG A 280 8.39 -5.90 -10.71
C ARG A 280 7.28 -4.87 -10.96
N GLY A 281 6.52 -5.06 -12.05
CA GLY A 281 5.29 -4.32 -12.38
C GLY A 281 5.45 -3.20 -13.40
N GLY A 282 6.65 -2.69 -13.60
CA GLY A 282 6.85 -1.47 -14.38
C GLY A 282 6.40 -0.22 -13.59
N SER A 283 6.35 0.93 -14.21
CA SER A 283 5.87 2.15 -13.57
C SER A 283 5.27 3.13 -14.58
N VAL A 284 4.71 4.19 -14.06
CA VAL A 284 4.16 5.33 -14.84
C VAL A 284 5.12 5.83 -15.92
N SER A 285 6.43 5.75 -15.69
CA SER A 285 7.46 6.28 -16.62
C SER A 285 8.01 5.24 -17.62
N HIS A 286 7.49 4.02 -17.63
CA HIS A 286 7.98 2.95 -18.50
C HIS A 286 6.98 2.58 -19.60
N PRO A 287 7.42 2.10 -20.75
CA PRO A 287 6.53 1.57 -21.78
C PRO A 287 5.95 0.20 -21.38
N TYR A 288 4.92 -0.26 -22.10
CA TYR A 288 4.11 -1.45 -21.77
C TYR A 288 4.92 -2.75 -21.64
N GLU A 289 6.06 -2.85 -22.31
CA GLU A 289 6.93 -4.01 -22.26
C GLU A 289 7.35 -4.35 -20.82
N TYR A 290 7.52 -3.33 -19.99
CA TYR A 290 7.93 -3.49 -18.58
C TYR A 290 6.81 -4.00 -17.67
N LEU A 291 5.56 -4.02 -18.14
CA LEU A 291 4.39 -4.50 -17.38
C LEU A 291 4.18 -6.01 -17.53
N GLN A 292 4.91 -6.67 -18.45
CA GLN A 292 4.76 -8.09 -18.73
C GLN A 292 5.30 -8.97 -17.59
N SER A 293 4.64 -10.11 -17.38
CA SER A 293 5.03 -11.10 -16.38
C SER A 293 6.47 -11.60 -16.53
N ILE A 294 6.97 -11.71 -17.76
CA ILE A 294 8.34 -12.12 -18.05
C ILE A 294 9.38 -11.08 -17.59
N VAL A 295 8.98 -9.81 -17.43
CA VAL A 295 9.94 -8.75 -17.08
C VAL A 295 10.25 -8.78 -15.59
N ARG A 296 11.52 -8.86 -15.31
CA ARG A 296 12.12 -8.85 -13.98
C ARG A 296 13.20 -7.79 -13.93
N SER A 297 13.16 -6.93 -12.95
CA SER A 297 14.22 -5.94 -12.74
C SER A 297 14.79 -6.03 -11.33
N ASN A 298 15.75 -5.21 -11.00
CA ASN A 298 16.43 -5.22 -9.71
C ASN A 298 16.99 -3.83 -9.38
N ALA A 299 17.14 -3.60 -8.07
CA ALA A 299 17.71 -2.36 -7.56
C ALA A 299 18.53 -2.62 -6.29
N ARG A 300 19.41 -1.69 -5.94
CA ARG A 300 20.18 -1.75 -4.69
C ARG A 300 19.28 -1.46 -3.50
N PRO A 301 19.28 -2.29 -2.44
CA PRO A 301 18.35 -2.16 -1.31
C PRO A 301 18.52 -0.89 -0.48
N GLU A 302 19.69 -0.26 -0.54
CA GLU A 302 20.01 0.99 0.17
C GLU A 302 19.65 2.25 -0.61
N ARG A 303 19.25 2.13 -1.89
CA ARG A 303 18.96 3.29 -2.74
C ARG A 303 17.49 3.56 -2.88
N GLU A 304 17.15 4.83 -2.98
CA GLU A 304 15.83 5.35 -3.30
C GLU A 304 15.66 5.63 -4.80
N TYR A 305 14.44 5.47 -5.30
CA TYR A 305 14.11 5.69 -6.70
C TYR A 305 12.77 6.39 -6.84
N PRO A 306 12.62 7.30 -7.83
CA PRO A 306 11.43 8.15 -7.98
C PRO A 306 10.16 7.41 -8.42
N SER A 307 10.28 6.15 -8.79
CA SER A 307 9.18 5.32 -9.29
C SER A 307 9.14 3.93 -8.69
N THR A 308 9.80 3.74 -7.54
CA THR A 308 9.83 2.44 -6.86
C THR A 308 9.24 2.58 -5.46
N GLY A 309 8.17 1.87 -5.24
CA GLY A 309 7.47 1.69 -3.98
C GLY A 309 7.39 0.22 -3.60
N PHE A 310 6.36 -0.16 -2.86
CA PHE A 310 6.17 -1.55 -2.41
C PHE A 310 4.73 -1.79 -1.97
N ARG A 311 4.35 -3.06 -1.91
CA ARG A 311 3.17 -3.53 -1.20
C ARG A 311 3.56 -4.55 -0.14
N LEU A 312 2.61 -4.92 0.72
CA LEU A 312 2.83 -5.90 1.79
C LEU A 312 2.10 -7.21 1.52
N ALA A 313 2.60 -8.27 2.13
CA ALA A 313 1.91 -9.54 2.28
C ALA A 313 1.79 -9.92 3.76
N ARG A 314 0.88 -10.84 4.07
CA ARG A 314 0.70 -11.39 5.41
C ARG A 314 0.22 -12.83 5.36
N ARG A 315 0.25 -13.53 6.51
CA ARG A 315 -0.36 -14.86 6.60
C ARG A 315 -1.83 -14.81 6.20
N GLY A 316 -2.22 -15.76 5.38
CA GLY A 316 -3.62 -15.98 5.06
C GLY A 316 -4.40 -16.48 6.29
N PRO A 317 -5.73 -16.46 6.23
CA PRO A 317 -6.54 -17.12 7.23
C PRO A 317 -6.16 -18.61 7.28
N VAL A 318 -5.94 -19.12 8.49
CA VAL A 318 -5.77 -20.57 8.66
C VAL A 318 -7.10 -21.21 8.28
N PRO A 319 -7.16 -22.16 7.32
CA PRO A 319 -8.39 -22.90 7.07
C PRO A 319 -8.86 -23.50 8.40
N GLY A 320 -10.11 -23.20 8.77
CA GLY A 320 -10.72 -23.88 9.91
C GLY A 320 -10.69 -25.41 9.69
N PRO A 321 -10.72 -26.21 10.74
CA PRO A 321 -10.87 -27.65 10.58
C PRO A 321 -12.14 -27.92 9.75
N LEU A 322 -11.99 -28.75 8.71
CA LEU A 322 -13.09 -29.23 7.88
C LEU A 322 -14.06 -30.08 8.71
#